data_61f3c2aa14540721be82149b7045cbea
#
_entry.id   61f3c2aa14540721be82149b7045cbea
#
_cell.length_a   1.000
_cell.length_b   1.000
_cell.length_c   1.000
_cell.angle_alpha   90.00
_cell.angle_beta   90.00
_cell.angle_gamma   90.00
#
_symmetry.space_group_name_H-M   'P 1'
#
loop_
_entity.id
_entity.type
_entity.pdbx_description
1 polymer ?
#
loop_
_entity_poly.entity_id
_entity_poly.type
_entity_poly.pdbx_seq_one_letter_code
_entity_poly.pdbx_strand_id
1 'polypeptide(L)'
;MKKTSLRAYDSPRQAGVIAVNFREDDDELIGAGLCKADDDVLLISRKGQAIRFAADDEQLRPMGRATSGVTGMKFRNGDALLSMSVIGADMPEDDRFVFTVTDGGFAKRTAVSEYRQQGRGGLGIKAMKLNEDRGSLVGGLVVQESDAVIAIKT
;
A
#
# COMPACT_ATOMS: atom_id res chain seq x y z
N MET A 1 -3.31 -7.53 -5.83
CA MET A 1 -3.58 -7.62 -4.36
C MET A 1 -4.81 -8.44 -4.06
N LYS A 2 -4.97 -8.91 -2.84
CA LYS A 2 -6.20 -9.59 -2.39
C LYS A 2 -6.40 -9.52 -0.88
N LYS A 3 -7.64 -9.67 -0.46
CA LYS A 3 -8.03 -9.87 0.93
C LYS A 3 -8.42 -11.34 1.12
N THR A 4 -7.92 -11.98 2.17
CA THR A 4 -8.22 -13.37 2.53
C THR A 4 -8.49 -13.44 4.02
N SER A 5 -9.48 -14.23 4.44
CA SER A 5 -9.73 -14.46 5.86
C SER A 5 -8.50 -15.10 6.53
N LEU A 6 -8.11 -14.59 7.69
CA LEU A 6 -6.96 -15.12 8.44
C LEU A 6 -7.14 -16.61 8.79
N ARG A 7 -8.38 -17.08 8.96
CA ARG A 7 -8.69 -18.50 9.20
C ARG A 7 -8.21 -19.43 8.07
N ALA A 8 -8.08 -18.92 6.84
CA ALA A 8 -7.58 -19.70 5.70
C ALA A 8 -6.11 -20.13 5.86
N TYR A 9 -5.38 -19.48 6.78
CA TYR A 9 -3.97 -19.77 7.05
C TYR A 9 -3.76 -20.67 8.28
N ASP A 10 -4.82 -21.07 8.95
CA ASP A 10 -4.74 -22.04 10.05
C ASP A 10 -4.33 -23.41 9.48
N SER A 11 -3.12 -23.84 9.78
CA SER A 11 -2.54 -25.08 9.24
C SER A 11 -1.45 -25.62 10.15
N PRO A 12 -1.42 -26.95 10.41
CA PRO A 12 -0.34 -27.58 11.16
C PRO A 12 0.97 -27.70 10.36
N ARG A 13 1.02 -27.30 9.09
CA ARG A 13 2.21 -27.42 8.24
C ARG A 13 3.27 -26.41 8.65
N GLN A 14 4.44 -26.90 9.10
CA GLN A 14 5.56 -26.05 9.52
C GLN A 14 6.10 -25.17 8.38
N ALA A 15 6.05 -25.63 7.14
CA ALA A 15 6.45 -24.84 5.96
C ALA A 15 5.45 -23.78 5.53
N GLY A 16 4.32 -23.65 6.25
CA GLY A 16 3.24 -22.76 5.86
C GLY A 16 2.40 -23.28 4.69
N VAL A 17 1.60 -22.39 4.15
CA VAL A 17 0.69 -22.67 3.04
C VAL A 17 0.76 -21.55 2.01
N ILE A 18 0.42 -21.82 0.76
CA ILE A 18 0.38 -20.83 -0.30
C ILE A 18 -0.59 -19.72 0.08
N ALA A 19 -0.11 -18.48 0.04
CA ALA A 19 -0.88 -17.27 0.34
C ALA A 19 -1.44 -16.60 -0.92
N VAL A 20 -0.76 -16.71 -2.05
CA VAL A 20 -1.13 -16.09 -3.32
C VAL A 20 -0.54 -16.92 -4.48
N ASN A 21 -1.25 -16.97 -5.60
CA ASN A 21 -0.69 -17.44 -6.85
C ASN A 21 -0.32 -16.26 -7.73
N PHE A 22 0.91 -16.21 -8.19
CA PHE A 22 1.38 -15.21 -9.14
C PHE A 22 0.87 -15.56 -10.55
N ARG A 23 0.66 -14.53 -11.38
CA ARG A 23 0.26 -14.69 -12.78
C ARG A 23 1.46 -14.68 -13.71
N GLU A 24 2.49 -13.93 -13.35
CA GLU A 24 3.73 -13.75 -14.09
C GLU A 24 4.88 -14.34 -13.27
N ASP A 25 5.90 -14.88 -13.94
CA ASP A 25 7.03 -15.54 -13.29
C ASP A 25 7.95 -14.56 -12.53
N ASP A 26 7.93 -13.29 -12.93
CA ASP A 26 8.70 -12.19 -12.34
C ASP A 26 7.92 -11.38 -11.30
N ASP A 27 6.69 -11.78 -10.97
CA ASP A 27 5.88 -11.13 -9.95
C ASP A 27 6.32 -11.56 -8.55
N GLU A 28 6.26 -10.65 -7.60
CA GLU A 28 6.68 -10.88 -6.22
C GLU A 28 5.71 -10.28 -5.21
N LEU A 29 5.65 -10.87 -4.03
CA LEU A 29 4.87 -10.35 -2.91
C LEU A 29 5.70 -9.31 -2.14
N ILE A 30 5.28 -8.06 -2.15
CA ILE A 30 6.02 -6.96 -1.54
C ILE A 30 5.54 -6.58 -0.14
N GLY A 31 4.41 -7.09 0.31
CA GLY A 31 3.90 -6.79 1.64
C GLY A 31 2.61 -7.51 1.98
N ALA A 32 2.32 -7.52 3.26
CA ALA A 32 1.06 -8.00 3.82
C ALA A 32 0.68 -7.14 5.04
N GLY A 33 -0.60 -7.04 5.32
CA GLY A 33 -1.12 -6.29 6.46
C GLY A 33 -2.45 -6.85 6.93
N LEU A 34 -2.79 -6.58 8.17
CA LEU A 34 -4.11 -6.90 8.72
C LEU A 34 -5.06 -5.74 8.47
N CYS A 35 -6.29 -6.04 8.08
CA CYS A 35 -7.34 -5.03 7.90
C CYS A 35 -8.69 -5.53 8.38
N LYS A 36 -9.55 -4.60 8.75
CA LYS A 36 -10.97 -4.78 8.99
C LYS A 36 -11.76 -4.25 7.77
N ALA A 37 -13.04 -4.55 7.71
CA ALA A 37 -13.87 -4.14 6.57
C ALA A 37 -14.11 -2.62 6.47
N ASP A 38 -13.98 -1.90 7.58
CA ASP A 38 -14.14 -0.45 7.70
C ASP A 38 -12.82 0.33 7.58
N ASP A 39 -11.69 -0.37 7.43
CA ASP A 39 -10.40 0.26 7.18
C ASP A 39 -10.27 0.72 5.72
N ASP A 40 -9.29 1.58 5.48
CA ASP A 40 -8.85 1.94 4.14
C ASP A 40 -7.48 1.32 3.81
N VAL A 41 -7.24 1.15 2.53
CA VAL A 41 -5.94 0.77 1.97
C VAL A 41 -5.36 1.95 1.21
N LEU A 42 -4.10 2.27 1.46
CA LEU A 42 -3.30 3.22 0.70
C LEU A 42 -2.18 2.48 -0.03
N LEU A 43 -2.15 2.57 -1.35
CA LEU A 43 -1.06 2.07 -2.18
C LEU A 43 -0.25 3.24 -2.72
N ILE A 44 1.08 3.13 -2.69
CA ILE A 44 2.01 4.14 -3.18
C ILE A 44 2.96 3.51 -4.19
N SER A 45 3.15 4.17 -5.34
CA SER A 45 4.06 3.73 -6.39
C SER A 45 5.43 4.41 -6.29
N ARG A 46 6.45 3.82 -6.92
CA ARG A 46 7.82 4.35 -6.96
C ARG A 46 7.92 5.70 -7.65
N LYS A 47 7.05 5.98 -8.64
CA LYS A 47 7.01 7.26 -9.35
C LYS A 47 6.07 8.29 -8.74
N GLY A 48 5.65 8.07 -7.48
CA GLY A 48 4.97 9.08 -6.69
C GLY A 48 3.47 9.20 -6.92
N GLN A 49 2.79 8.14 -7.37
CA GLN A 49 1.35 8.05 -7.37
C GLN A 49 0.86 7.35 -6.09
N ALA A 50 -0.32 7.71 -5.62
CA ALA A 50 -0.96 7.06 -4.48
C ALA A 50 -2.46 6.93 -4.72
N ILE A 51 -3.05 5.83 -4.25
CA ILE A 51 -4.48 5.58 -4.30
C ILE A 51 -4.97 5.08 -2.94
N ARG A 52 -6.03 5.70 -2.43
CA ARG A 52 -6.74 5.30 -1.21
C ARG A 52 -8.12 4.76 -1.57
N PHE A 53 -8.46 3.59 -1.06
CA PHE A 53 -9.77 2.97 -1.26
C PHE A 53 -10.18 2.12 -0.05
N ALA A 54 -11.48 1.87 0.11
CA ALA A 54 -12.02 1.08 1.21
C ALA A 54 -11.57 -0.39 1.13
N ALA A 55 -11.29 -1.00 2.30
CA ALA A 55 -11.02 -2.42 2.42
C ALA A 55 -12.30 -3.28 2.54
N ASP A 56 -13.46 -2.70 2.28
CA ASP A 56 -14.76 -3.37 2.34
C ASP A 56 -14.91 -4.50 1.31
N ASP A 57 -16.01 -5.22 1.37
CA ASP A 57 -16.26 -6.34 0.47
C ASP A 57 -16.69 -5.89 -0.94
N GLU A 58 -17.08 -4.63 -1.13
CA GLU A 58 -17.37 -4.06 -2.44
C GLU A 58 -16.07 -3.82 -3.22
N GLN A 59 -15.07 -3.22 -2.59
CA GLN A 59 -13.77 -2.94 -3.21
C GLN A 59 -12.81 -4.14 -3.17
N LEU A 60 -12.76 -4.85 -2.05
CA LEU A 60 -11.90 -6.01 -1.83
C LEU A 60 -12.72 -7.20 -1.32
N ARG A 61 -13.44 -7.86 -2.21
CA ARG A 61 -14.14 -9.10 -1.86
C ARG A 61 -13.16 -10.15 -1.33
N PRO A 62 -13.43 -10.77 -0.18
CA PRO A 62 -12.59 -11.85 0.32
C PRO A 62 -12.46 -12.98 -0.68
N MET A 63 -11.24 -13.49 -0.85
CA MET A 63 -10.91 -14.56 -1.79
C MET A 63 -10.23 -15.72 -1.08
N GLY A 64 -10.26 -16.88 -1.70
CA GLY A 64 -9.51 -18.04 -1.27
C GLY A 64 -8.00 -17.77 -1.27
N ARG A 65 -7.28 -18.53 -0.45
CA ARG A 65 -5.84 -18.42 -0.25
C ARG A 65 -5.03 -18.57 -1.54
N ALA A 66 -5.35 -19.56 -2.37
CA ALA A 66 -4.63 -19.88 -3.60
C ALA A 66 -5.21 -19.18 -4.84
N THR A 67 -5.47 -17.87 -4.75
CA THR A 67 -5.90 -17.04 -5.88
C THR A 67 -4.90 -15.94 -6.17
N SER A 68 -4.94 -15.37 -7.38
CA SER A 68 -4.05 -14.28 -7.79
C SER A 68 -4.53 -12.88 -7.37
N GLY A 69 -5.80 -12.74 -7.00
CA GLY A 69 -6.37 -11.48 -6.55
C GLY A 69 -6.82 -10.55 -7.67
N VAL A 70 -6.87 -9.26 -7.35
CA VAL A 70 -7.41 -8.19 -8.20
C VAL A 70 -6.41 -7.03 -8.29
N THR A 71 -6.57 -6.17 -9.30
CA THR A 71 -5.74 -4.99 -9.49
C THR A 71 -5.99 -3.98 -8.37
N GLY A 72 -4.96 -3.59 -7.65
CA GLY A 72 -5.02 -2.55 -6.62
C GLY A 72 -4.95 -1.14 -7.20
N MET A 73 -3.95 -0.89 -8.05
CA MET A 73 -3.79 0.35 -8.81
C MET A 73 -3.19 0.06 -10.19
N LYS A 74 -3.36 1.01 -11.10
CA LYS A 74 -2.71 1.00 -12.41
C LYS A 74 -1.42 1.81 -12.35
N PHE A 75 -0.45 1.42 -13.15
CA PHE A 75 0.84 2.10 -13.27
C PHE A 75 0.99 2.78 -14.63
N ARG A 76 1.71 3.89 -14.65
CA ARG A 76 2.26 4.46 -15.88
C ARG A 76 3.54 3.72 -16.25
N ASN A 77 4.00 3.92 -17.50
CA ASN A 77 5.20 3.23 -17.99
C ASN A 77 6.39 3.33 -17.05
N GLY A 78 6.97 2.17 -16.73
CA GLY A 78 8.14 2.05 -15.88
C GLY A 78 7.89 2.37 -14.40
N ASP A 79 6.63 2.41 -13.94
CA ASP A 79 6.28 2.55 -12.54
C ASP A 79 5.97 1.18 -11.92
N ALA A 80 6.12 1.06 -10.61
CA ALA A 80 5.86 -0.14 -9.85
C ALA A 80 5.34 0.20 -8.46
N LEU A 81 4.66 -0.76 -7.83
CA LEU A 81 4.21 -0.61 -6.46
C LEU A 81 5.42 -0.51 -5.52
N LEU A 82 5.38 0.46 -4.62
CA LEU A 82 6.40 0.64 -3.58
C LEU A 82 5.94 0.11 -2.24
N SER A 83 4.74 0.51 -1.81
CA SER A 83 4.24 0.18 -0.47
C SER A 83 2.73 0.09 -0.41
N MET A 84 2.27 -0.61 0.62
CA MET A 84 0.89 -0.69 1.06
C MET A 84 0.81 -0.32 2.54
N SER A 85 -0.14 0.51 2.89
CA SER A 85 -0.50 0.81 4.27
C SER A 85 -1.99 0.56 4.50
N VAL A 86 -2.34 0.08 5.68
CA VAL A 86 -3.73 0.00 6.14
C VAL A 86 -4.00 1.19 7.05
N ILE A 87 -5.07 1.92 6.79
CA ILE A 87 -5.52 3.07 7.58
C ILE A 87 -6.74 2.60 8.37
N GLY A 88 -6.56 2.34 9.66
CA GLY A 88 -7.63 1.87 10.54
C GLY A 88 -8.73 2.91 10.72
N ALA A 89 -10.00 2.50 10.67
CA ALA A 89 -11.14 3.39 10.85
C ALA A 89 -11.28 3.94 12.28
N ASP A 90 -10.71 3.24 13.25
CA ASP A 90 -10.76 3.58 14.67
C ASP A 90 -9.75 4.66 15.11
N MET A 91 -8.88 5.10 14.20
CA MET A 91 -7.87 6.12 14.49
C MET A 91 -8.31 7.51 13.97
N PRO A 92 -8.09 8.61 14.71
CA PRO A 92 -8.42 9.96 14.23
C PRO A 92 -7.72 10.31 12.91
N GLU A 93 -8.44 10.83 11.94
CA GLU A 93 -7.87 11.15 10.61
C GLU A 93 -6.96 12.38 10.66
N ASP A 94 -7.19 13.29 11.58
CA ASP A 94 -6.44 14.52 11.80
C ASP A 94 -5.04 14.30 12.40
N ASP A 95 -4.78 13.13 13.00
CA ASP A 95 -3.47 12.74 13.55
C ASP A 95 -2.72 11.78 12.63
N ARG A 96 -3.08 11.69 11.34
CA ARG A 96 -2.45 10.77 10.39
C ARG A 96 -1.90 11.47 9.18
N PHE A 97 -0.70 11.08 8.83
CA PHE A 97 0.02 11.64 7.71
C PHE A 97 0.58 10.52 6.82
N VAL A 98 0.74 10.83 5.56
CA VAL A 98 1.53 10.03 4.62
C VAL A 98 2.91 10.66 4.56
N PHE A 99 3.92 9.92 4.99
CA PHE A 99 5.31 10.30 4.84
C PHE A 99 5.88 9.63 3.59
N THR A 100 6.46 10.41 2.70
CA THR A 100 7.13 9.91 1.49
C THR A 100 8.58 10.42 1.46
N VAL A 101 9.50 9.57 1.01
CA VAL A 101 10.92 9.90 0.90
C VAL A 101 11.51 9.31 -0.38
N THR A 102 12.44 10.04 -1.00
CA THR A 102 13.10 9.67 -2.25
C THR A 102 14.54 9.22 -2.02
N ASP A 103 15.10 8.48 -2.99
CA ASP A 103 16.52 8.13 -3.04
C ASP A 103 17.43 9.35 -3.22
N GLY A 104 16.92 10.46 -3.75
CA GLY A 104 17.60 11.76 -3.78
C GLY A 104 17.61 12.51 -2.44
N GLY A 105 17.04 11.94 -1.36
CA GLY A 105 17.05 12.52 -0.02
C GLY A 105 15.98 13.57 0.26
N PHE A 106 14.96 13.68 -0.59
CA PHE A 106 13.83 14.57 -0.36
C PHE A 106 12.69 13.85 0.33
N ALA A 107 12.05 14.50 1.29
CA ALA A 107 10.91 13.94 2.00
C ALA A 107 9.73 14.92 2.06
N LYS A 108 8.53 14.37 2.22
CA LYS A 108 7.29 15.14 2.38
C LYS A 108 6.36 14.43 3.36
N ARG A 109 5.71 15.21 4.21
CA ARG A 109 4.60 14.79 5.05
C ARG A 109 3.30 15.44 4.54
N THR A 110 2.26 14.64 4.31
CA THR A 110 0.97 15.10 3.80
C THR A 110 -0.13 14.50 4.66
N ALA A 111 -1.12 15.28 5.08
CA ALA A 111 -2.26 14.75 5.83
C ALA A 111 -2.98 13.64 5.03
N VAL A 112 -3.41 12.59 5.71
CA VAL A 112 -4.16 11.49 5.07
C VAL A 112 -5.44 12.00 4.42
N SER A 113 -6.09 13.02 4.99
CA SER A 113 -7.29 13.66 4.44
C SER A 113 -7.12 14.25 3.04
N GLU A 114 -5.89 14.59 2.63
CA GLU A 114 -5.59 15.02 1.25
C GLU A 114 -5.72 13.88 0.22
N TYR A 115 -5.71 12.63 0.67
CA TYR A 115 -5.92 11.44 -0.15
C TYR A 115 -7.38 10.99 0.00
N ARG A 116 -8.27 11.59 -0.78
CA ARG A 116 -9.67 11.19 -0.78
C ARG A 116 -9.83 9.73 -1.21
N GLN A 117 -10.79 9.06 -0.62
CA GLN A 117 -11.14 7.69 -0.99
C GLN A 117 -11.65 7.63 -2.43
N GLN A 118 -11.15 6.66 -3.19
CA GLN A 118 -11.49 6.42 -4.60
C GLN A 118 -11.90 4.96 -4.78
N GLY A 119 -12.36 4.61 -5.98
CA GLY A 119 -12.50 3.21 -6.39
C GLY A 119 -11.12 2.58 -6.63
N ARG A 120 -10.98 1.31 -6.25
CA ARG A 120 -9.77 0.50 -6.50
C ARG A 120 -9.46 0.39 -7.99
N GLY A 121 -8.18 0.22 -8.33
CA GLY A 121 -7.75 -0.07 -9.70
C GLY A 121 -7.59 1.15 -10.60
N GLY A 122 -7.58 2.36 -10.03
CA GLY A 122 -7.25 3.60 -10.74
C GLY A 122 -5.76 3.90 -10.73
N LEU A 123 -5.38 5.04 -11.34
CA LEU A 123 -4.01 5.59 -11.31
C LEU A 123 -3.69 6.33 -10.01
N GLY A 124 -4.72 6.68 -9.22
CA GLY A 124 -4.56 7.50 -8.03
C GLY A 124 -4.25 8.96 -8.31
N ILE A 125 -3.73 9.62 -7.29
CA ILE A 125 -3.28 11.01 -7.32
C ILE A 125 -1.78 11.10 -7.06
N LYS A 126 -1.20 12.26 -7.36
CA LYS A 126 0.24 12.49 -7.11
C LYS A 126 0.50 12.68 -5.61
N ALA A 127 1.24 11.76 -5.02
CA ALA A 127 1.70 11.86 -3.63
C ALA A 127 2.89 12.82 -3.48
N MET A 128 3.80 12.81 -4.46
CA MET A 128 4.96 13.70 -4.48
C MET A 128 5.33 14.03 -5.93
N LYS A 129 5.65 15.30 -6.20
CA LYS A 129 6.18 15.72 -7.50
C LYS A 129 7.66 15.35 -7.56
N LEU A 130 8.00 14.45 -8.48
CA LEU A 130 9.35 13.95 -8.70
C LEU A 130 9.96 14.57 -9.99
N ASN A 131 11.27 14.67 -10.02
CA ASN A 131 12.11 15.01 -11.16
C ASN A 131 13.43 14.25 -11.05
N GLU A 132 14.36 14.44 -11.98
CA GLU A 132 15.64 13.75 -11.98
C GLU A 132 16.45 13.98 -10.69
N ASP A 133 16.47 15.22 -10.17
CA ASP A 133 17.22 15.57 -8.95
C ASP A 133 16.63 14.91 -7.69
N ARG A 134 15.30 14.75 -7.64
CA ARG A 134 14.62 14.13 -6.50
C ARG A 134 14.66 12.62 -6.55
N GLY A 135 14.78 12.03 -7.75
CA GLY A 135 14.81 10.59 -7.95
C GLY A 135 13.42 9.94 -7.82
N SER A 136 13.39 8.72 -7.33
CA SER A 136 12.19 7.91 -7.12
C SER A 136 11.88 7.75 -5.65
N LEU A 137 10.63 7.44 -5.31
CA LEU A 137 10.28 7.10 -3.94
C LEU A 137 10.93 5.78 -3.52
N VAL A 138 11.52 5.77 -2.34
CA VAL A 138 12.08 4.58 -1.67
C VAL A 138 11.35 4.26 -0.36
N GLY A 139 10.51 5.17 0.13
CA GLY A 139 9.66 4.97 1.30
C GLY A 139 8.34 5.70 1.16
N GLY A 140 7.28 5.05 1.63
CA GLY A 140 5.95 5.63 1.75
C GLY A 140 5.23 4.94 2.90
N LEU A 141 4.91 5.69 3.95
CA LEU A 141 4.38 5.18 5.22
C LEU A 141 3.22 6.04 5.70
N VAL A 142 2.23 5.41 6.33
CA VAL A 142 1.25 6.13 7.16
C VAL A 142 1.84 6.27 8.57
N VAL A 143 1.90 7.49 9.08
CA VAL A 143 2.53 7.86 10.35
C VAL A 143 1.60 8.75 11.17
N GLN A 144 1.87 8.84 12.46
CA GLN A 144 1.21 9.76 13.40
C GLN A 144 2.12 10.97 13.70
N GLU A 145 1.56 12.03 14.27
CA GLU A 145 2.30 13.24 14.65
C GLU A 145 3.45 12.95 15.62
N SER A 146 3.26 11.98 16.53
CA SER A 146 4.25 11.60 17.55
C SER A 146 5.36 10.69 17.04
N ASP A 147 5.27 10.17 15.79
CA ASP A 147 6.26 9.27 15.25
C ASP A 147 7.56 9.99 14.87
N ALA A 148 8.67 9.24 14.92
CA ALA A 148 9.97 9.65 14.41
C ALA A 148 10.36 8.79 13.22
N VAL A 149 11.05 9.37 12.25
CA VAL A 149 11.52 8.69 11.04
C VAL A 149 13.01 8.40 11.15
N ILE A 150 13.39 7.16 10.84
CA ILE A 150 14.79 6.75 10.69
C ILE A 150 15.08 6.61 9.20
N ALA A 151 16.06 7.38 8.71
CA ALA A 151 16.56 7.27 7.35
C ALA A 151 17.96 6.59 7.37
N ILE A 152 18.17 5.63 6.47
CA ILE A 152 19.41 4.89 6.33
C ILE A 152 19.98 5.15 4.94
N LYS A 153 21.25 5.48 4.87
CA LYS A 153 22.00 5.60 3.61
C LYS A 153 23.16 4.59 3.56
N THR A 154 23.54 4.21 2.36
CA THR A 154 24.74 3.44 2.06
C THR A 154 25.96 4.32 1.90
#